data_1440829cb009eba5c309a0b12d5d1ef7
#
_entry.id   1440829cb009eba5c309a0b12d5d1ef7
#
_cell.length_a   1.000
_cell.length_b   1.000
_cell.length_c   1.000
_cell.angle_alpha   90.00
_cell.angle_beta   90.00
_cell.angle_gamma   90.00
#
_symmetry.space_group_name_H-M   'P 1'
#
loop_
_entity.id
_entity.type
_entity.pdbx_description
1 polymer ?
#
loop_
_entity_poly.entity_id
_entity_poly.type
_entity_poly.pdbx_seq_one_letter_code
_entity_poly.pdbx_strand_id
1 'polypeptide(L)'
;PEASAQTRYGGPGETVFLEVGPQTRPCPHPLIKDNQCLQVREVHFDDQGLKQGEPGEFENFYSPIEGYTHEAGVRNVLRVKRFKVENPPADGSSQAYVLDMVVESDTRQ
;
A
#
# COMPACT_ATOMS: atom_id res chain seq x y z
N PRO A 1 15.78 2.25 3.43
CA PRO A 1 14.87 1.66 2.43
C PRO A 1 14.50 2.62 1.32
N GLU A 2 14.18 3.88 1.64
CA GLU A 2 13.79 4.85 0.62
C GLU A 2 14.93 5.16 -0.34
N ALA A 3 16.13 5.37 0.18
CA ALA A 3 17.30 5.66 -0.67
C ALA A 3 17.60 4.50 -1.61
N SER A 4 17.51 3.26 -1.11
CA SER A 4 17.68 2.07 -1.95
C SER A 4 16.60 1.96 -3.01
N ALA A 5 15.35 2.31 -2.66
CA ALA A 5 14.24 2.27 -3.59
C ALA A 5 14.41 3.32 -4.69
N GLN A 6 14.86 4.53 -4.34
CA GLN A 6 15.15 5.56 -5.33
C GLN A 6 16.19 5.10 -6.34
N THR A 7 17.23 4.42 -5.85
CA THR A 7 18.26 3.88 -6.71
C THR A 7 17.69 2.81 -7.65
N ARG A 8 16.85 1.91 -7.13
CA ARG A 8 16.26 0.83 -7.93
C ARG A 8 15.27 1.32 -8.97
N TYR A 9 14.49 2.34 -8.63
CA TYR A 9 13.38 2.78 -9.48
C TYR A 9 13.70 4.06 -10.26
N GLY A 10 14.87 4.63 -10.08
CA GLY A 10 15.36 5.72 -10.91
C GLY A 10 14.82 7.09 -10.60
N GLY A 11 14.22 7.29 -9.44
CA GLY A 11 13.72 8.61 -9.09
C GLY A 11 13.09 8.66 -7.71
N PRO A 12 12.74 9.86 -7.22
CA PRO A 12 12.10 10.00 -5.92
C PRO A 12 10.70 9.42 -5.95
N GLY A 13 10.28 8.83 -4.83
CA GLY A 13 8.93 8.33 -4.68
C GLY A 13 7.95 9.44 -4.33
N GLU A 14 6.69 9.21 -4.66
CA GLU A 14 5.58 10.06 -4.24
C GLU A 14 5.10 9.58 -2.88
N THR A 15 4.92 10.51 -1.93
CA THR A 15 4.38 10.17 -0.62
C THR A 15 2.88 9.95 -0.71
N VAL A 16 2.42 8.80 -0.27
CA VAL A 16 1.00 8.43 -0.29
C VAL A 16 0.66 7.81 1.07
N PHE A 17 -0.55 8.09 1.55
CA PHE A 17 -1.05 7.48 2.78
C PHE A 17 -2.10 6.45 2.43
N LEU A 18 -1.93 5.22 2.92
CA LEU A 18 -2.82 4.11 2.65
C LEU A 18 -3.38 3.56 3.95
N GLU A 19 -4.70 3.45 4.02
CA GLU A 19 -5.34 2.72 5.11
C GLU A 19 -5.51 1.28 4.68
N VAL A 20 -4.97 0.35 5.48
CA VAL A 20 -5.04 -1.08 5.20
C VAL A 20 -6.02 -1.69 6.19
N GLY A 21 -7.05 -2.34 5.67
CA GLY A 21 -8.08 -2.97 6.50
C GLY A 21 -7.54 -4.17 7.28
N PRO A 22 -8.26 -4.57 8.35
CA PRO A 22 -7.79 -5.66 9.21
C PRO A 22 -7.87 -7.04 8.56
N GLN A 23 -8.68 -7.20 7.51
CA GLN A 23 -8.85 -8.49 6.85
C GLN A 23 -8.49 -8.41 5.38
N THR A 24 -7.90 -9.47 4.86
CA THR A 24 -7.74 -9.64 3.42
C THR A 24 -9.04 -10.21 2.84
N ARG A 25 -9.17 -10.15 1.53
CA ARG A 25 -10.30 -10.76 0.82
C ARG A 25 -9.80 -11.57 -0.36
N PRO A 26 -10.51 -12.66 -0.72
CA PRO A 26 -10.16 -13.39 -1.93
C PRO A 26 -10.21 -12.49 -3.14
N CYS A 27 -9.21 -12.60 -3.99
CA CYS A 27 -9.15 -11.83 -5.23
C CYS A 27 -8.56 -12.71 -6.34
N PRO A 28 -9.11 -12.62 -7.56
CA PRO A 28 -8.62 -13.48 -8.66
C PRO A 28 -7.16 -13.19 -9.00
N HIS A 29 -6.41 -14.24 -9.26
CA HIS A 29 -5.04 -14.12 -9.75
C HIS A 29 -4.77 -15.28 -10.71
N PRO A 30 -4.22 -15.02 -11.91
CA PRO A 30 -4.06 -16.07 -12.91
C PRO A 30 -3.09 -17.17 -12.51
N LEU A 31 -2.14 -16.88 -11.62
CA LEU A 31 -1.09 -17.83 -11.24
C LEU A 31 -1.18 -18.31 -9.80
N ILE A 32 -1.99 -17.67 -8.97
CA ILE A 32 -2.08 -17.99 -7.55
C ILE A 32 -3.49 -18.44 -7.22
N LYS A 33 -3.62 -19.71 -6.83
CA LYS A 33 -4.91 -20.25 -6.37
C LYS A 33 -5.20 -19.71 -4.97
N ASP A 34 -6.46 -19.36 -4.74
CA ASP A 34 -6.91 -18.84 -3.44
C ASP A 34 -6.14 -17.59 -3.01
N ASN A 35 -5.80 -16.75 -3.98
CA ASN A 35 -5.08 -15.51 -3.71
C ASN A 35 -5.89 -14.59 -2.81
N GLN A 36 -5.19 -13.94 -1.87
CA GLN A 36 -5.78 -12.98 -0.94
C GLN A 36 -5.19 -11.61 -1.19
N CYS A 37 -6.03 -10.60 -1.27
CA CYS A 37 -5.59 -9.22 -1.45
C CYS A 37 -5.81 -8.41 -0.19
N LEU A 38 -4.85 -7.53 0.12
CA LEU A 38 -5.07 -6.50 1.11
C LEU A 38 -6.25 -5.63 0.67
N GLN A 39 -6.99 -5.11 1.64
CA GLN A 39 -8.05 -4.14 1.39
C GLN A 39 -7.49 -2.77 1.74
N VAL A 40 -7.36 -1.91 0.76
CA VAL A 40 -6.61 -0.65 0.89
C VAL A 40 -7.45 0.49 0.34
N ARG A 41 -7.35 1.64 0.97
CA ARG A 41 -7.88 2.90 0.42
C ARG A 41 -6.91 4.02 0.71
N GLU A 42 -6.83 4.97 -0.22
CA GLU A 42 -5.97 6.13 -0.06
C GLU A 42 -6.64 7.13 0.87
N VAL A 43 -5.88 7.67 1.80
CA VAL A 43 -6.36 8.70 2.71
C VAL A 43 -5.48 9.94 2.54
N HIS A 44 -6.05 11.11 2.84
CA HIS A 44 -5.36 12.39 2.67
C HIS A 44 -5.34 13.15 3.99
N PHE A 45 -4.25 13.86 4.21
CA PHE A 45 -4.07 14.70 5.39
C PHE A 45 -3.74 16.12 4.94
N ASP A 46 -4.21 17.10 5.71
CA ASP A 46 -3.85 18.49 5.45
C ASP A 46 -2.49 18.83 6.09
N ASP A 47 -2.05 20.09 5.95
CA ASP A 47 -0.76 20.52 6.47
C ASP A 47 -0.66 20.42 7.99
N GLN A 48 -1.78 20.30 8.68
CA GLN A 48 -1.82 20.19 10.13
C GLN A 48 -1.95 18.73 10.59
N GLY A 49 -1.92 17.79 9.66
CA GLY A 49 -2.00 16.38 9.99
C GLY A 49 -3.42 15.86 10.22
N LEU A 50 -4.44 16.65 9.88
CA LEU A 50 -5.83 16.24 10.03
C LEU A 50 -6.32 15.57 8.74
N LYS A 51 -7.15 14.54 8.88
CA LYS A 51 -7.73 13.87 7.73
C LYS A 51 -8.54 14.85 6.89
N GLN A 52 -8.30 14.81 5.59
CA GLN A 52 -8.93 15.73 4.63
C GLN A 52 -9.91 14.95 3.77
N GLY A 53 -11.19 15.35 3.80
CA GLY A 53 -12.24 14.69 3.04
C GLY A 53 -12.61 13.33 3.60
N GLU A 54 -13.57 12.66 2.96
CA GLU A 54 -13.95 11.31 3.32
C GLU A 54 -13.17 10.32 2.46
N PRO A 55 -12.59 9.25 3.05
CA PRO A 55 -11.91 8.25 2.26
C PRO A 55 -12.93 7.48 1.42
N GLY A 56 -12.48 6.98 0.27
CA GLY A 56 -13.29 6.12 -0.57
C GLY A 56 -13.47 4.73 0.03
N GLU A 57 -14.02 3.83 -0.76
CA GLU A 57 -14.20 2.44 -0.33
C GLU A 57 -12.87 1.69 -0.41
N PHE A 58 -12.73 0.65 0.42
CA PHE A 58 -11.59 -0.25 0.32
C PHE A 58 -11.64 -1.01 -1.01
N GLU A 59 -10.48 -1.20 -1.61
CA GLU A 59 -10.33 -1.92 -2.86
C GLU A 59 -9.29 -3.01 -2.72
N ASN A 60 -9.36 -4.02 -3.58
CA ASN A 60 -8.36 -5.06 -3.64
C ASN A 60 -7.01 -4.45 -4.05
N PHE A 61 -5.98 -4.75 -3.29
CA PHE A 61 -4.64 -4.24 -3.54
C PHE A 61 -3.74 -5.40 -3.92
N TYR A 62 -3.39 -5.48 -5.19
CA TYR A 62 -2.65 -6.63 -5.73
C TYR A 62 -1.15 -6.51 -5.56
N SER A 63 -0.63 -5.29 -5.37
CA SER A 63 0.80 -5.08 -5.25
C SER A 63 1.27 -5.33 -3.82
N PRO A 64 2.48 -5.86 -3.63
CA PRO A 64 3.06 -5.91 -2.29
C PRO A 64 3.49 -4.51 -1.87
N ILE A 65 3.56 -4.30 -0.56
CA ILE A 65 4.16 -3.10 0.02
C ILE A 65 5.46 -3.54 0.66
N GLU A 66 6.58 -3.16 0.08
CA GLU A 66 7.89 -3.57 0.57
C GLU A 66 8.10 -3.06 2.00
N GLY A 67 8.54 -3.93 2.88
CA GLY A 67 8.76 -3.59 4.29
C GLY A 67 7.52 -3.72 5.17
N TYR A 68 6.37 -4.04 4.60
CA TYR A 68 5.12 -4.20 5.34
C TYR A 68 4.67 -5.66 5.33
N THR A 69 4.25 -6.16 6.49
CA THR A 69 3.64 -7.48 6.62
C THR A 69 2.26 -7.29 7.25
N HIS A 70 1.23 -7.76 6.56
CA HIS A 70 -0.13 -7.68 7.07
C HIS A 70 -0.34 -8.67 8.21
N GLU A 71 -1.04 -8.22 9.25
CA GLU A 71 -1.44 -9.07 10.36
C GLU A 71 -2.96 -9.06 10.46
N ALA A 72 -3.56 -10.25 10.44
CA ALA A 72 -5.01 -10.37 10.49
C ALA A 72 -5.55 -9.75 11.78
N GLY A 73 -6.62 -8.99 11.64
CA GLY A 73 -7.24 -8.31 12.77
C GLY A 73 -6.62 -6.97 13.12
N VAL A 74 -5.58 -6.54 12.42
CA VAL A 74 -4.90 -5.26 12.69
C VAL A 74 -5.12 -4.32 11.52
N ARG A 75 -5.73 -3.18 11.81
CA ARG A 75 -5.87 -2.08 10.84
C ARG A 75 -4.67 -1.16 10.96
N ASN A 76 -4.12 -0.76 9.84
CA ASN A 76 -2.97 0.16 9.80
C ASN A 76 -3.25 1.33 8.87
N VAL A 77 -2.68 2.50 9.20
CA VAL A 77 -2.51 3.58 8.24
C VAL A 77 -1.01 3.73 8.01
N LEU A 78 -0.62 3.63 6.76
CA LEU A 78 0.78 3.61 6.36
C LEU A 78 1.12 4.85 5.56
N ARG A 79 2.30 5.41 5.83
CA ARG A 79 2.92 6.35 4.91
C ARG A 79 3.86 5.54 4.03
N VAL A 80 3.62 5.58 2.72
CA VAL A 80 4.41 4.80 1.77
C VAL A 80 4.98 5.72 0.70
N LYS A 81 6.04 5.27 0.05
CA LYS A 81 6.56 5.90 -1.15
C LYS A 81 6.14 5.06 -2.34
N ARG A 82 5.54 5.72 -3.32
CA ARG A 82 5.09 5.08 -4.56
C ARG A 82 6.05 5.47 -5.68
N PHE A 83 6.62 4.48 -6.32
CA PHE A 83 7.59 4.66 -7.39
C PHE A 83 7.01 4.16 -8.70
N LYS A 84 7.37 4.82 -9.80
CA LYS A 84 7.04 4.34 -11.12
C LYS A 84 8.05 3.29 -11.51
N VAL A 85 7.56 2.13 -11.96
CA VAL A 85 8.41 1.05 -12.47
C VAL A 85 8.52 1.21 -13.97
N GLU A 86 9.73 1.42 -14.48
CA GLU A 86 9.96 1.49 -15.92
C GLU A 86 10.09 0.07 -16.48
N ASN A 87 9.47 -0.17 -17.65
CA ASN A 87 9.49 -1.45 -18.33
C ASN A 87 9.06 -2.60 -17.40
N PRO A 88 7.86 -2.52 -16.78
CA PRO A 88 7.43 -3.59 -15.89
C PRO A 88 7.23 -4.89 -16.66
N PRO A 89 7.38 -6.06 -15.97
CA PRO A 89 7.00 -7.33 -16.60
C PRO A 89 5.55 -7.31 -17.05
N ALA A 90 5.20 -8.15 -18.02
CA ALA A 90 3.85 -8.17 -18.59
C ALA A 90 2.76 -8.41 -17.53
N ASP A 91 3.09 -9.17 -16.48
CA ASP A 91 2.19 -9.49 -15.37
C ASP A 91 2.48 -8.67 -14.12
N GLY A 92 3.38 -7.68 -14.20
CA GLY A 92 3.76 -6.85 -13.08
C GLY A 92 3.07 -5.51 -13.05
N SER A 93 3.07 -4.89 -11.86
CA SER A 93 2.53 -3.55 -11.68
C SER A 93 3.49 -2.51 -12.24
N SER A 94 2.93 -1.43 -12.78
CA SER A 94 3.72 -0.28 -13.20
C SER A 94 4.12 0.63 -12.04
N GLN A 95 3.72 0.28 -10.82
CA GLN A 95 4.02 1.05 -9.61
C GLN A 95 4.53 0.11 -8.53
N ALA A 96 5.48 0.62 -7.74
CA ALA A 96 6.02 -0.10 -6.59
C ALA A 96 5.80 0.73 -5.33
N TYR A 97 5.51 0.05 -4.23
CA TYR A 97 5.22 0.70 -2.94
C TYR A 97 6.24 0.25 -1.91
N VAL A 98 6.79 1.21 -1.18
CA VAL A 98 7.77 0.94 -0.13
C VAL A 98 7.29 1.61 1.15
N LEU A 99 7.21 0.84 2.23
CA LEU A 99 6.80 1.38 3.52
C LEU A 99 7.83 2.39 4.03
N ASP A 100 7.34 3.58 4.40
CA ASP A 100 8.15 4.61 5.02
C ASP A 100 7.95 4.57 6.54
N MET A 101 6.67 4.65 6.99
CA MET A 101 6.38 4.46 8.41
C MET A 101 4.91 4.07 8.61
N VAL A 102 4.64 3.42 9.75
CA VAL A 102 3.28 3.14 10.19
C VAL A 102 2.80 4.37 10.96
N VAL A 103 1.73 5.00 10.47
CA VAL A 103 1.17 6.22 11.07
C VAL A 103 0.20 5.88 12.19
N GLU A 104 -0.67 4.90 11.95
CA GLU A 104 -1.64 4.42 12.93
C GLU A 104 -1.70 2.90 12.84
N SER A 105 -1.94 2.26 13.98
CA SER A 105 -2.13 0.82 14.03
C SER A 105 -3.07 0.50 15.18
N ASP A 106 -4.14 -0.24 14.88
CA ASP A 106 -5.05 -0.68 15.94
C ASP A 106 -5.64 -2.05 15.62
N THR A 107 -6.01 -2.76 16.67
CA THR A 107 -6.63 -4.08 16.54
C THR A 107 -8.13 -3.91 16.32
N ARG A 108 -8.65 -4.61 15.30
CA ARG A 108 -10.07 -4.62 14.94
C ARG A 108 -10.57 -6.05 14.85
N GLN A 109 -11.80 -6.25 15.27
CA GLN A 109 -12.44 -7.56 15.18
C GLN A 109 -13.52 -7.57 14.11
#